data_d4a18df213bd589aada8eef1915c3e88
#
_entry.id   d4a18df213bd589aada8eef1915c3e88
#
_cell.length_a   1.000
_cell.length_b   1.000
_cell.length_c   1.000
_cell.angle_alpha   90.00
_cell.angle_beta   90.00
_cell.angle_gamma   90.00
#
_symmetry.space_group_name_H-M   'P 1'
#
loop_
_entity.id
_entity.type
_entity.pdbx_description
1 polymer ?
#
loop_
_entity_poly.entity_id
_entity_poly.type
_entity_poly.pdbx_seq_one_letter_code
_entity_poly.pdbx_strand_id
1 'polypeptide(L)'
;IRKKFSNIFIYFLTKYLERLMFKCVDIATSVSKYERSKIKKLYNVNTILYPNAINIDYKVGVKKTTEDYILYSGSYLYSPNKNAIDYLNNNIMPILLTKHPKIKLVLTGGGFKKKHPWVINKNIVPKKELYNLIYHSKCLCVPLKFGSGTRIKIIEALSIGAIVISSLKGIEGIELNKKNPPFVLKNNKKFINIIDNVIKNKKSIKKKSIIAKNFYLKKYSMREITNNFLKNCF
;
A
#
# COMPACT_ATOMS: atom_id res chain seq x y z
N ILE A 1 -10.66 17.32 27.16
CA ILE A 1 -12.08 16.86 27.28
C ILE A 1 -12.87 17.32 26.03
N ARG A 2 -12.90 18.59 25.64
CA ARG A 2 -13.65 19.10 24.45
C ARG A 2 -13.34 18.36 23.14
N LYS A 3 -12.09 18.07 22.80
CA LYS A 3 -11.72 17.31 21.58
C LYS A 3 -12.28 15.87 21.57
N LYS A 4 -12.41 15.23 22.71
CA LYS A 4 -12.90 13.86 22.82
C LYS A 4 -14.42 13.79 22.59
N PHE A 5 -15.17 14.76 23.13
CA PHE A 5 -16.61 14.90 22.90
C PHE A 5 -16.94 15.24 21.44
N SER A 6 -16.19 16.16 20.84
CA SER A 6 -16.32 16.49 19.42
C SER A 6 -16.15 15.26 18.52
N ASN A 7 -15.16 14.40 18.76
CA ASN A 7 -14.93 13.19 17.99
C ASN A 7 -16.06 12.14 18.14
N ILE A 8 -16.64 12.03 19.34
CA ILE A 8 -17.76 11.12 19.58
C ILE A 8 -19.02 11.61 18.84
N PHE A 9 -19.31 12.89 18.93
CA PHE A 9 -20.45 13.49 18.22
C PHE A 9 -20.31 13.33 16.71
N ILE A 10 -19.15 13.65 16.15
CA ILE A 10 -18.85 13.46 14.72
C ILE A 10 -19.02 11.99 14.30
N TYR A 11 -18.58 11.04 15.13
CA TYR A 11 -18.75 9.62 14.84
C TYR A 11 -20.23 9.22 14.73
N PHE A 12 -21.07 9.63 15.68
CA PHE A 12 -22.49 9.30 15.63
C PHE A 12 -23.22 10.00 14.48
N LEU A 13 -22.89 11.27 14.23
CA LEU A 13 -23.43 12.02 13.10
C LEU A 13 -23.06 11.37 11.77
N THR A 14 -21.78 10.99 11.60
CA THR A 14 -21.32 10.29 10.40
C THR A 14 -22.07 8.97 10.20
N LYS A 15 -22.21 8.17 11.25
CA LYS A 15 -23.00 6.92 11.18
C LYS A 15 -24.45 7.12 10.80
N TYR A 16 -25.07 8.17 11.33
CA TYR A 16 -26.44 8.51 10.99
C TYR A 16 -26.58 8.91 9.52
N LEU A 17 -25.71 9.79 9.04
CA LEU A 17 -25.67 10.23 7.64
C LEU A 17 -25.41 9.07 6.68
N GLU A 18 -24.43 8.21 6.97
CA GLU A 18 -24.16 7.01 6.18
C GLU A 18 -25.39 6.09 6.10
N ARG A 19 -26.11 5.91 7.22
CA ARG A 19 -27.35 5.11 7.22
C ARG A 19 -28.45 5.72 6.35
N LEU A 20 -28.60 7.06 6.35
CA LEU A 20 -29.54 7.74 5.46
C LEU A 20 -29.13 7.58 3.99
N MET A 21 -27.85 7.77 3.67
CA MET A 21 -27.34 7.60 2.31
C MET A 21 -27.63 6.20 1.76
N PHE A 22 -27.43 5.14 2.56
CA PHE A 22 -27.75 3.78 2.14
C PHE A 22 -29.24 3.53 1.86
N LYS A 23 -30.14 4.34 2.41
CA LYS A 23 -31.58 4.28 2.10
C LYS A 23 -31.97 5.00 0.81
N CYS A 24 -31.11 5.90 0.33
CA CYS A 24 -31.39 6.77 -0.81
C CYS A 24 -30.71 6.28 -2.12
N VAL A 25 -30.02 5.13 -2.10
CA VAL A 25 -29.29 4.62 -3.27
C VAL A 25 -29.84 3.25 -3.68
N ASP A 26 -29.93 3.03 -4.99
CA ASP A 26 -30.34 1.74 -5.55
C ASP A 26 -29.23 0.70 -5.45
N ILE A 27 -27.98 1.13 -5.64
CA ILE A 27 -26.80 0.26 -5.59
C ILE A 27 -25.72 0.88 -4.69
N ALA A 28 -25.29 0.12 -3.70
CA ALA A 28 -24.13 0.45 -2.88
C ALA A 28 -22.94 -0.42 -3.24
N THR A 29 -21.75 0.17 -3.32
CA THR A 29 -20.51 -0.55 -3.64
C THR A 29 -19.51 -0.52 -2.49
N SER A 30 -18.57 -1.46 -2.49
CA SER A 30 -17.44 -1.51 -1.56
C SER A 30 -16.16 -1.88 -2.29
N VAL A 31 -15.03 -1.28 -1.89
CA VAL A 31 -13.74 -1.49 -2.58
C VAL A 31 -13.01 -2.77 -2.15
N SER A 32 -13.50 -3.48 -1.13
CA SER A 32 -12.90 -4.72 -0.65
C SER A 32 -13.89 -5.61 0.10
N LYS A 33 -13.57 -6.93 0.14
CA LYS A 33 -14.35 -7.88 0.95
C LYS A 33 -14.36 -7.50 2.44
N TYR A 34 -13.26 -6.92 2.93
CA TYR A 34 -13.17 -6.44 4.30
C TYR A 34 -14.15 -5.29 4.56
N GLU A 35 -14.19 -4.29 3.68
CA GLU A 35 -15.10 -3.15 3.78
C GLU A 35 -16.56 -3.59 3.61
N ARG A 36 -16.84 -4.48 2.66
CA ARG A 36 -18.15 -5.11 2.47
C ARG A 36 -18.67 -5.76 3.77
N SER A 37 -17.83 -6.56 4.42
CA SER A 37 -18.19 -7.21 5.69
C SER A 37 -18.44 -6.19 6.80
N LYS A 38 -17.67 -5.12 6.83
CA LYS A 38 -17.83 -4.03 7.80
C LYS A 38 -19.13 -3.26 7.59
N ILE A 39 -19.46 -2.89 6.35
CA ILE A 39 -20.73 -2.22 6.00
C ILE A 39 -21.92 -3.12 6.36
N LYS A 40 -21.87 -4.40 6.01
CA LYS A 40 -22.91 -5.37 6.37
C LYS A 40 -23.12 -5.45 7.87
N LYS A 41 -22.04 -5.50 8.66
CA LYS A 41 -22.10 -5.55 10.12
C LYS A 41 -22.68 -4.27 10.74
N LEU A 42 -22.30 -3.10 10.20
CA LEU A 42 -22.67 -1.80 10.79
C LEU A 42 -24.07 -1.31 10.38
N TYR A 43 -24.46 -1.59 9.14
CA TYR A 43 -25.66 -0.99 8.53
C TYR A 43 -26.66 -2.04 8.04
N ASN A 44 -26.32 -3.34 8.07
CA ASN A 44 -27.08 -4.44 7.47
C ASN A 44 -27.34 -4.28 5.97
N VAL A 45 -26.46 -3.57 5.25
CA VAL A 45 -26.54 -3.32 3.82
C VAL A 45 -25.64 -4.28 3.07
N ASN A 46 -26.14 -4.87 1.98
CA ASN A 46 -25.35 -5.65 1.02
C ASN A 46 -24.76 -4.68 -0.02
N THR A 47 -23.45 -4.78 -0.24
CA THR A 47 -22.76 -3.99 -1.26
C THR A 47 -22.24 -4.88 -2.35
N ILE A 48 -22.17 -4.36 -3.58
CA ILE A 48 -21.48 -5.01 -4.70
C ILE A 48 -20.00 -4.68 -4.60
N LEU A 49 -19.14 -5.68 -4.79
CA LEU A 49 -17.70 -5.49 -4.73
C LEU A 49 -17.20 -4.79 -5.99
N TYR A 50 -16.66 -3.58 -5.82
CA TYR A 50 -16.06 -2.77 -6.88
C TYR A 50 -14.68 -2.27 -6.44
N PRO A 51 -13.64 -3.12 -6.52
CA PRO A 51 -12.29 -2.80 -6.07
C PRO A 51 -11.67 -1.67 -6.88
N ASN A 52 -10.68 -0.98 -6.30
CA ASN A 52 -9.87 -0.04 -7.04
C ASN A 52 -9.14 -0.73 -8.19
N ALA A 53 -9.43 -0.28 -9.40
CA ALA A 53 -8.78 -0.77 -10.61
C ALA A 53 -7.40 -0.14 -10.79
N ILE A 54 -6.51 -0.90 -11.42
CA ILE A 54 -5.23 -0.39 -11.91
C ILE A 54 -5.18 -0.50 -13.44
N ASN A 55 -4.61 0.51 -14.06
CA ASN A 55 -4.22 0.45 -15.46
C ASN A 55 -2.70 0.64 -15.53
N ILE A 56 -1.98 -0.46 -15.71
CA ILE A 56 -0.53 -0.48 -15.77
C ILE A 56 -0.09 -0.86 -17.18
N ASP A 57 0.19 0.15 -17.97
CA ASP A 57 1.01 0.03 -19.17
C ASP A 57 2.46 0.41 -18.79
N TYR A 58 3.18 -0.56 -18.21
CA TYR A 58 4.54 -0.35 -17.73
C TYR A 58 5.52 -1.32 -18.36
N LYS A 59 6.45 -0.76 -19.14
CA LYS A 59 7.67 -1.42 -19.55
C LYS A 59 8.80 -1.05 -18.58
N VAL A 60 9.49 -2.05 -18.06
CA VAL A 60 10.60 -1.85 -17.13
C VAL A 60 11.66 -0.98 -17.81
N GLY A 61 11.92 0.19 -17.24
CA GLY A 61 13.00 1.07 -17.68
C GLY A 61 14.34 0.66 -17.07
N VAL A 62 15.40 1.27 -17.55
CA VAL A 62 16.77 1.09 -17.02
C VAL A 62 16.85 1.63 -15.58
N LYS A 63 17.60 0.95 -14.71
CA LYS A 63 17.92 1.45 -13.37
C LYS A 63 18.80 2.71 -13.49
N LYS A 64 18.25 3.86 -13.06
CA LYS A 64 18.93 5.16 -13.15
C LYS A 64 19.91 5.47 -12.01
N THR A 65 20.02 4.60 -11.01
CA THR A 65 20.92 4.79 -9.86
C THR A 65 21.70 3.51 -9.60
N THR A 66 22.97 3.65 -9.24
CA THR A 66 23.81 2.55 -8.79
C THR A 66 23.54 2.18 -7.34
N GLU A 67 22.91 3.07 -6.57
CA GLU A 67 22.63 2.88 -5.16
C GLU A 67 21.59 1.81 -4.92
N ASP A 68 21.77 1.06 -3.85
CA ASP A 68 20.77 0.15 -3.31
C ASP A 68 19.85 0.90 -2.35
N TYR A 69 18.54 0.73 -2.52
CA TYR A 69 17.56 1.44 -1.71
C TYR A 69 16.31 0.61 -1.41
N ILE A 70 15.70 0.93 -0.28
CA ILE A 70 14.30 0.62 0.01
C ILE A 70 13.45 1.84 -0.32
N LEU A 71 12.18 1.64 -0.67
CA LEU A 71 11.30 2.72 -1.13
C LEU A 71 10.06 2.83 -0.25
N TYR A 72 9.62 4.06 0.00
CA TYR A 72 8.26 4.38 0.43
C TYR A 72 7.64 5.42 -0.52
N SER A 73 6.39 5.19 -0.92
CA SER A 73 5.63 6.13 -1.76
C SER A 73 4.38 6.62 -1.05
N GLY A 74 4.20 7.93 -0.98
CA GLY A 74 3.01 8.58 -0.43
C GLY A 74 3.31 9.93 0.21
N SER A 75 2.34 10.86 0.11
CA SER A 75 2.49 12.20 0.67
C SER A 75 2.74 12.18 2.18
N TYR A 76 3.76 12.89 2.62
CA TYR A 76 4.09 13.06 4.03
C TYR A 76 3.04 13.89 4.79
N LEU A 77 2.23 14.67 4.08
CA LEU A 77 1.15 15.49 4.66
C LEU A 77 -0.02 14.62 5.15
N TYR A 78 -0.18 13.41 4.63
CA TYR A 78 -1.19 12.48 5.09
C TYR A 78 -0.69 11.71 6.32
N SER A 79 -1.38 11.86 7.45
CA SER A 79 -0.96 11.36 8.76
C SER A 79 -0.51 9.87 8.82
N PRO A 80 -1.20 8.90 8.19
CA PRO A 80 -0.73 7.52 8.13
C PRO A 80 0.61 7.36 7.39
N ASN A 81 0.82 8.09 6.29
CA ASN A 81 2.09 8.07 5.56
C ASN A 81 3.20 8.71 6.38
N LYS A 82 2.91 9.86 7.01
CA LYS A 82 3.86 10.54 7.92
C LYS A 82 4.35 9.59 9.00
N ASN A 83 3.45 8.90 9.68
CA ASN A 83 3.81 7.92 10.71
C ASN A 83 4.69 6.79 10.16
N ALA A 84 4.36 6.27 8.97
CA ALA A 84 5.14 5.22 8.33
C ALA A 84 6.54 5.69 7.90
N ILE A 85 6.65 6.89 7.33
CA ILE A 85 7.93 7.49 6.91
C ILE A 85 8.81 7.78 8.13
N ASP A 86 8.24 8.40 9.17
CA ASP A 86 8.96 8.68 10.42
C ASP A 86 9.44 7.37 11.07
N TYR A 87 8.62 6.32 11.05
CA TYR A 87 9.00 4.99 11.55
C TYR A 87 10.15 4.37 10.74
N LEU A 88 10.09 4.42 9.41
CA LEU A 88 11.19 3.94 8.56
C LEU A 88 12.47 4.71 8.83
N ASN A 89 12.39 6.04 8.90
CA ASN A 89 13.54 6.90 9.04
C ASN A 89 14.20 6.83 10.41
N ASN A 90 13.41 6.81 11.49
CA ASN A 90 13.91 6.93 12.86
C ASN A 90 14.17 5.56 13.52
N ASN A 91 13.47 4.49 13.12
CA ASN A 91 13.55 3.19 13.77
C ASN A 91 14.16 2.09 12.91
N ILE A 92 13.95 2.14 11.59
CA ILE A 92 14.40 1.08 10.69
C ILE A 92 15.76 1.43 10.09
N MET A 93 15.91 2.62 9.50
CA MET A 93 17.15 2.99 8.81
C MET A 93 18.38 2.98 9.71
N PRO A 94 18.37 3.51 10.96
CA PRO A 94 19.56 3.47 11.81
C PRO A 94 20.08 2.04 12.04
N ILE A 95 19.19 1.08 12.28
CA ILE A 95 19.57 -0.32 12.50
C ILE A 95 19.94 -1.00 11.16
N LEU A 96 19.28 -0.66 10.06
CA LEU A 96 19.58 -1.23 8.75
C LEU A 96 20.97 -0.79 8.26
N LEU A 97 21.37 0.43 8.55
CA LEU A 97 22.67 0.99 8.17
C LEU A 97 23.85 0.33 8.90
N THR A 98 23.65 -0.24 10.11
CA THR A 98 24.70 -1.03 10.76
C THR A 98 25.09 -2.28 9.97
N LYS A 99 24.14 -2.85 9.24
CA LYS A 99 24.33 -4.06 8.41
C LYS A 99 24.61 -3.75 6.94
N HIS A 100 24.05 -2.64 6.46
CA HIS A 100 24.11 -2.20 5.04
C HIS A 100 24.43 -0.70 4.97
N PRO A 101 25.70 -0.27 5.20
CA PRO A 101 26.05 1.14 5.37
C PRO A 101 25.72 2.03 4.15
N LYS A 102 25.62 1.46 2.96
CA LYS A 102 25.35 2.20 1.71
C LYS A 102 23.87 2.21 1.30
N ILE A 103 22.98 1.53 2.06
CA ILE A 103 21.55 1.48 1.70
C ILE A 103 20.90 2.85 1.87
N LYS A 104 20.03 3.22 0.95
CA LYS A 104 19.26 4.47 1.00
C LYS A 104 17.77 4.21 1.23
N LEU A 105 17.09 5.22 1.76
CA LEU A 105 15.62 5.29 1.82
C LEU A 105 15.17 6.31 0.76
N VAL A 106 14.54 5.82 -0.29
CA VAL A 106 13.94 6.69 -1.31
C VAL A 106 12.50 6.99 -0.92
N LEU A 107 12.15 8.28 -0.89
CA LEU A 107 10.81 8.78 -0.59
C LEU A 107 10.23 9.47 -1.83
N THR A 108 8.96 9.16 -2.15
CA THR A 108 8.17 9.85 -3.18
C THR A 108 6.81 10.26 -2.63
N GLY A 109 6.16 11.28 -3.26
CA GLY A 109 4.84 11.76 -2.88
C GLY A 109 4.80 13.12 -2.19
N GLY A 110 5.97 13.72 -1.98
CA GLY A 110 6.12 15.11 -1.50
C GLY A 110 5.89 15.32 -0.01
N GLY A 111 6.17 16.54 0.44
CA GLY A 111 5.94 17.02 1.81
C GLY A 111 7.01 16.68 2.85
N PHE A 112 7.96 15.81 2.55
CA PHE A 112 9.05 15.48 3.46
C PHE A 112 10.19 16.49 3.31
N LYS A 113 10.51 17.22 4.39
CA LYS A 113 11.52 18.31 4.38
C LYS A 113 12.78 17.98 5.18
N LYS A 114 12.77 16.94 6.04
CA LYS A 114 13.92 16.58 6.88
C LYS A 114 15.07 16.06 6.00
N LYS A 115 16.28 16.54 6.31
CA LYS A 115 17.51 16.07 5.64
C LYS A 115 18.19 14.98 6.48
N HIS A 116 18.42 13.83 5.89
CA HIS A 116 19.23 12.74 6.47
C HIS A 116 20.14 12.20 5.39
N PRO A 117 21.40 11.84 5.69
CA PRO A 117 22.37 11.40 4.68
C PRO A 117 21.97 10.13 3.96
N TRP A 118 21.07 9.35 4.53
CA TRP A 118 20.54 8.12 3.94
C TRP A 118 19.21 8.31 3.20
N VAL A 119 18.61 9.51 3.18
CA VAL A 119 17.33 9.76 2.52
C VAL A 119 17.54 10.44 1.18
N ILE A 120 16.97 9.85 0.13
CA ILE A 120 16.82 10.45 -1.19
C ILE A 120 15.35 10.86 -1.35
N ASN A 121 15.08 12.15 -1.23
CA ASN A 121 13.73 12.66 -1.41
C ASN A 121 13.50 13.04 -2.89
N LYS A 122 12.66 12.28 -3.58
CA LYS A 122 12.28 12.50 -4.99
C LYS A 122 11.05 13.38 -5.15
N ASN A 123 10.42 13.80 -4.02
CA ASN A 123 9.17 14.55 -4.05
C ASN A 123 8.08 13.86 -4.90
N ILE A 124 7.32 14.62 -5.69
CA ILE A 124 6.33 14.10 -6.62
C ILE A 124 7.04 13.76 -7.93
N VAL A 125 6.89 12.53 -8.38
CA VAL A 125 7.48 12.03 -9.64
C VAL A 125 6.37 11.56 -10.58
N PRO A 126 6.59 11.60 -11.91
CA PRO A 126 5.69 11.02 -12.88
C PRO A 126 5.44 9.52 -12.62
N LYS A 127 4.27 9.01 -12.97
CA LYS A 127 3.86 7.63 -12.70
C LYS A 127 4.82 6.59 -13.26
N LYS A 128 5.34 6.83 -14.47
CA LYS A 128 6.34 5.96 -15.12
C LYS A 128 7.66 5.90 -14.32
N GLU A 129 8.12 7.04 -13.80
CA GLU A 129 9.31 7.08 -12.95
C GLU A 129 9.06 6.39 -11.60
N LEU A 130 7.89 6.60 -11.00
CA LEU A 130 7.48 5.93 -9.77
C LEU A 130 7.54 4.41 -9.92
N TYR A 131 6.98 3.86 -10.99
CA TYR A 131 7.01 2.43 -11.25
C TYR A 131 8.43 1.91 -11.44
N ASN A 132 9.29 2.68 -12.12
CA ASN A 132 10.68 2.34 -12.29
C ASN A 132 11.43 2.32 -10.95
N LEU A 133 11.21 3.32 -10.10
CA LEU A 133 11.77 3.36 -8.74
C LEU A 133 11.28 2.18 -7.90
N ILE A 134 9.99 1.86 -7.93
CA ILE A 134 9.42 0.73 -7.19
C ILE A 134 10.03 -0.59 -7.67
N TYR A 135 10.11 -0.82 -8.98
CA TYR A 135 10.61 -2.07 -9.56
C TYR A 135 12.08 -2.34 -9.22
N HIS A 136 12.93 -1.31 -9.27
CA HIS A 136 14.36 -1.42 -9.03
C HIS A 136 14.75 -1.34 -7.56
N SER A 137 13.85 -0.92 -6.66
CA SER A 137 14.10 -0.95 -5.21
C SER A 137 14.44 -2.36 -4.72
N LYS A 138 15.08 -2.48 -3.57
CA LYS A 138 15.17 -3.76 -2.86
C LYS A 138 13.77 -4.23 -2.48
N CYS A 139 12.95 -3.32 -1.96
CA CYS A 139 11.53 -3.55 -1.70
C CYS A 139 10.78 -2.22 -1.54
N LEU A 140 9.46 -2.26 -1.77
CA LEU A 140 8.53 -1.24 -1.30
C LEU A 140 8.15 -1.58 0.15
N CYS A 141 8.45 -0.67 1.08
CA CYS A 141 8.15 -0.82 2.51
C CYS A 141 6.88 -0.03 2.88
N VAL A 142 5.86 -0.70 3.43
CA VAL A 142 4.59 -0.05 3.81
C VAL A 142 4.20 -0.40 5.25
N PRO A 143 4.88 0.15 6.27
CA PRO A 143 4.66 -0.17 7.69
C PRO A 143 3.52 0.67 8.29
N LEU A 144 2.35 0.72 7.66
CA LEU A 144 1.21 1.49 8.16
C LEU A 144 0.67 0.91 9.47
N LYS A 145 0.42 1.75 10.46
CA LYS A 145 -0.22 1.39 11.74
C LYS A 145 -1.73 1.65 11.72
N PHE A 146 -2.18 2.66 10.98
CA PHE A 146 -3.56 3.09 10.87
C PHE A 146 -3.88 3.69 9.49
N GLY A 147 -5.13 4.09 9.29
CA GLY A 147 -5.66 4.60 8.01
C GLY A 147 -6.73 3.67 7.45
N SER A 148 -7.54 4.16 6.53
CA SER A 148 -8.64 3.43 5.87
C SER A 148 -8.40 3.30 4.35
N GLY A 149 -9.21 2.49 3.69
CA GLY A 149 -9.18 2.27 2.25
C GLY A 149 -8.08 1.30 1.78
N THR A 150 -8.20 0.80 0.57
CA THR A 150 -7.22 -0.10 -0.07
C THR A 150 -5.98 0.67 -0.52
N ARG A 151 -4.81 0.11 -0.30
CA ARG A 151 -3.52 0.75 -0.62
C ARG A 151 -3.13 0.48 -2.07
N ILE A 152 -3.58 1.33 -3.00
CA ILE A 152 -3.32 1.22 -4.45
C ILE A 152 -1.82 1.05 -4.73
N LYS A 153 -0.93 1.78 -4.05
CA LYS A 153 0.53 1.64 -4.20
C LYS A 153 1.06 0.21 -4.02
N ILE A 154 0.41 -0.58 -3.15
CA ILE A 154 0.78 -2.00 -2.94
C ILE A 154 0.31 -2.84 -4.13
N ILE A 155 -0.91 -2.63 -4.59
CA ILE A 155 -1.47 -3.34 -5.75
C ILE A 155 -0.62 -3.03 -6.98
N GLU A 156 -0.29 -1.77 -7.23
CA GLU A 156 0.58 -1.34 -8.33
C GLU A 156 1.97 -2.02 -8.24
N ALA A 157 2.61 -1.99 -7.07
CA ALA A 157 3.90 -2.62 -6.88
C ALA A 157 3.88 -4.14 -7.14
N LEU A 158 2.87 -4.83 -6.63
CA LEU A 158 2.69 -6.27 -6.85
C LEU A 158 2.42 -6.57 -8.33
N SER A 159 1.68 -5.71 -9.01
CA SER A 159 1.32 -5.84 -10.43
C SER A 159 2.48 -5.58 -11.38
N ILE A 160 3.52 -4.90 -10.95
CA ILE A 160 4.79 -4.79 -11.71
C ILE A 160 5.84 -5.81 -11.27
N GLY A 161 5.51 -6.70 -10.35
CA GLY A 161 6.39 -7.73 -9.82
C GLY A 161 7.47 -7.19 -8.88
N ALA A 162 7.21 -6.09 -8.17
CA ALA A 162 8.10 -5.59 -7.13
C ALA A 162 7.98 -6.42 -5.84
N ILE A 163 9.04 -6.40 -5.03
CA ILE A 163 9.02 -6.99 -3.70
C ILE A 163 8.34 -6.01 -2.76
N VAL A 164 7.32 -6.46 -2.04
CA VAL A 164 6.57 -5.65 -1.07
C VAL A 164 6.72 -6.22 0.33
N ILE A 165 7.04 -5.35 1.28
CA ILE A 165 7.03 -5.64 2.72
C ILE A 165 6.02 -4.70 3.37
N SER A 166 4.97 -5.25 3.99
CA SER A 166 3.87 -4.45 4.52
C SER A 166 3.43 -4.93 5.90
N SER A 167 2.87 -4.05 6.69
CA SER A 167 2.09 -4.42 7.88
C SER A 167 0.75 -5.04 7.48
N LEU A 168 0.08 -5.71 8.43
CA LEU A 168 -1.30 -6.17 8.26
C LEU A 168 -2.23 -5.03 7.85
N LYS A 169 -2.04 -3.84 8.45
CA LYS A 169 -2.82 -2.66 8.11
C LYS A 169 -2.57 -2.15 6.69
N GLY A 170 -1.35 -2.30 6.19
CA GLY A 170 -0.99 -1.91 4.83
C GLY A 170 -1.66 -2.76 3.76
N ILE A 171 -1.85 -4.07 4.01
CA ILE A 171 -2.49 -5.00 3.06
C ILE A 171 -3.99 -5.18 3.28
N GLU A 172 -4.58 -4.47 4.26
CA GLU A 172 -6.00 -4.55 4.56
C GLU A 172 -6.85 -4.31 3.30
N GLY A 173 -7.74 -5.23 3.01
CA GLY A 173 -8.61 -5.15 1.84
C GLY A 173 -7.99 -5.61 0.52
N ILE A 174 -6.71 -6.01 0.49
CA ILE A 174 -6.04 -6.55 -0.70
C ILE A 174 -6.15 -8.07 -0.70
N GLU A 175 -6.66 -8.64 -1.78
CA GLU A 175 -6.67 -10.08 -1.98
C GLU A 175 -5.28 -10.54 -2.45
N LEU A 176 -4.62 -11.38 -1.64
CA LEU A 176 -3.24 -11.78 -1.87
C LEU A 176 -3.14 -13.07 -2.68
N ASN A 177 -2.11 -13.18 -3.51
CA ASN A 177 -1.73 -14.44 -4.13
C ASN A 177 -1.29 -15.44 -3.05
N LYS A 178 -1.98 -16.58 -2.92
CA LYS A 178 -1.70 -17.58 -1.87
C LYS A 178 -0.37 -18.31 -2.08
N LYS A 179 0.06 -18.52 -3.33
CA LYS A 179 1.30 -19.25 -3.66
C LYS A 179 2.54 -18.40 -3.46
N ASN A 180 2.47 -17.10 -3.79
CA ASN A 180 3.58 -16.17 -3.69
C ASN A 180 3.10 -14.83 -3.06
N PRO A 181 2.77 -14.83 -1.75
CA PRO A 181 2.31 -13.61 -1.09
C PRO A 181 3.45 -12.62 -0.89
N PRO A 182 3.14 -11.32 -0.74
CA PRO A 182 4.10 -10.34 -0.25
C PRO A 182 4.50 -10.66 1.20
N PHE A 183 5.59 -10.07 1.66
CA PHE A 183 5.95 -10.19 3.08
C PHE A 183 5.00 -9.36 3.93
N VAL A 184 4.26 -10.03 4.80
CA VAL A 184 3.30 -9.42 5.71
C VAL A 184 3.76 -9.58 7.15
N LEU A 185 3.80 -8.47 7.89
CA LEU A 185 4.34 -8.42 9.22
C LEU A 185 3.27 -8.17 10.27
N LYS A 186 3.23 -9.03 11.27
CA LYS A 186 2.35 -8.87 12.43
C LYS A 186 2.94 -7.92 13.49
N ASN A 187 4.27 -7.76 13.55
CA ASN A 187 4.94 -6.87 14.48
C ASN A 187 6.22 -6.25 13.89
N ASN A 188 6.68 -5.16 14.52
CA ASN A 188 7.79 -4.34 14.05
C ASN A 188 9.17 -5.00 14.18
N LYS A 189 9.39 -5.87 15.18
CA LYS A 189 10.71 -6.50 15.42
C LYS A 189 11.18 -7.36 14.24
N LYS A 190 10.23 -7.99 13.50
CA LYS A 190 10.54 -8.81 12.33
C LYS A 190 10.81 -7.98 11.06
N PHE A 191 10.52 -6.67 11.06
CA PHE A 191 10.63 -5.83 9.86
C PHE A 191 12.06 -5.76 9.35
N ILE A 192 13.01 -5.48 10.25
CA ILE A 192 14.43 -5.35 9.91
C ILE A 192 15.00 -6.67 9.38
N ASN A 193 14.70 -7.79 10.05
CA ASN A 193 15.21 -9.10 9.63
C ASN A 193 14.70 -9.50 8.25
N ILE A 194 13.46 -9.13 7.91
CA ILE A 194 12.91 -9.41 6.57
C ILE A 194 13.53 -8.49 5.52
N ILE A 195 13.76 -7.21 5.82
CA ILE A 195 14.47 -6.32 4.90
C ILE A 195 15.89 -6.83 4.66
N ASP A 196 16.61 -7.20 5.71
CA ASP A 196 17.95 -7.79 5.62
C ASP A 196 17.96 -9.05 4.72
N ASN A 197 17.03 -9.97 4.96
CA ASN A 197 16.86 -11.15 4.12
C ASN A 197 16.55 -10.81 2.66
N VAL A 198 15.68 -9.83 2.41
CA VAL A 198 15.34 -9.37 1.06
C VAL A 198 16.56 -8.75 0.36
N ILE A 199 17.37 -7.98 1.07
CA ILE A 199 18.59 -7.40 0.49
C ILE A 199 19.57 -8.49 0.09
N LYS A 200 19.82 -9.49 0.96
CA LYS A 200 20.74 -10.61 0.71
C LYS A 200 20.25 -11.53 -0.40
N ASN A 201 18.98 -11.87 -0.43
CA ASN A 201 18.37 -12.88 -1.29
C ASN A 201 17.49 -12.29 -2.40
N LYS A 202 17.71 -11.04 -2.82
CA LYS A 202 16.85 -10.30 -3.75
C LYS A 202 16.51 -11.08 -5.02
N LYS A 203 17.49 -11.75 -5.65
CA LYS A 203 17.27 -12.48 -6.92
C LYS A 203 16.21 -13.57 -6.79
N SER A 204 16.31 -14.43 -5.78
CA SER A 204 15.35 -15.52 -5.52
C SER A 204 13.95 -15.00 -5.17
N ILE A 205 13.89 -14.02 -4.27
CA ILE A 205 12.62 -13.40 -3.85
C ILE A 205 11.95 -12.67 -5.00
N LYS A 206 12.72 -11.97 -5.84
CA LYS A 206 12.22 -11.27 -7.02
C LYS A 206 11.58 -12.22 -8.03
N LYS A 207 12.14 -13.42 -8.26
CA LYS A 207 11.51 -14.44 -9.12
C LYS A 207 10.09 -14.77 -8.65
N LYS A 208 9.87 -14.98 -7.35
CA LYS A 208 8.54 -15.23 -6.77
C LYS A 208 7.57 -14.07 -6.97
N SER A 209 8.04 -12.82 -6.79
CA SER A 209 7.23 -11.62 -7.03
C SER A 209 6.83 -11.47 -8.50
N ILE A 210 7.73 -11.80 -9.44
CA ILE A 210 7.45 -11.78 -10.87
C ILE A 210 6.41 -12.86 -11.24
N ILE A 211 6.50 -14.06 -10.68
CA ILE A 211 5.49 -15.12 -10.90
C ILE A 211 4.10 -14.66 -10.40
N ALA A 212 4.05 -13.96 -9.27
CA ALA A 212 2.79 -13.44 -8.73
C ALA A 212 2.20 -12.26 -9.50
N LYS A 213 2.99 -11.57 -10.33
CA LYS A 213 2.60 -10.36 -11.07
C LYS A 213 1.30 -10.54 -11.85
N ASN A 214 1.20 -11.62 -12.63
CA ASN A 214 0.04 -11.86 -13.50
C ASN A 214 -1.27 -12.03 -12.72
N PHE A 215 -1.19 -12.60 -11.50
CA PHE A 215 -2.36 -12.67 -10.62
C PHE A 215 -2.90 -11.26 -10.29
N TYR A 216 -2.03 -10.33 -9.91
CA TYR A 216 -2.44 -8.97 -9.53
C TYR A 216 -2.88 -8.15 -10.75
N LEU A 217 -2.18 -8.26 -11.88
CA LEU A 217 -2.56 -7.59 -13.13
C LEU A 217 -3.95 -8.02 -13.59
N LYS A 218 -4.26 -9.33 -13.58
CA LYS A 218 -5.58 -9.83 -13.93
C LYS A 218 -6.62 -9.38 -12.91
N LYS A 219 -6.37 -9.64 -11.61
CA LYS A 219 -7.32 -9.42 -10.52
C LYS A 219 -7.77 -7.97 -10.38
N TYR A 220 -6.86 -7.03 -10.59
CA TYR A 220 -7.09 -5.59 -10.40
C TYR A 220 -7.14 -4.80 -11.71
N SER A 221 -7.21 -5.48 -12.87
CA SER A 221 -7.42 -4.79 -14.16
C SER A 221 -8.81 -4.14 -14.21
N MET A 222 -8.90 -2.98 -14.86
CA MET A 222 -10.19 -2.31 -15.10
C MET A 222 -11.20 -3.26 -15.76
N ARG A 223 -10.78 -3.99 -16.81
CA ARG A 223 -11.62 -4.94 -17.53
C ARG A 223 -12.23 -6.01 -16.61
N GLU A 224 -11.41 -6.66 -15.79
CA GLU A 224 -11.87 -7.73 -14.89
C GLU A 224 -12.84 -7.18 -13.84
N ILE A 225 -12.52 -6.02 -13.26
CA ILE A 225 -13.34 -5.39 -12.22
C ILE A 225 -14.69 -4.95 -12.80
N THR A 226 -14.69 -4.30 -13.97
CA THR A 226 -15.93 -3.87 -14.62
C THR A 226 -16.80 -5.07 -15.02
N ASN A 227 -16.22 -6.12 -15.62
CA ASN A 227 -16.96 -7.32 -15.98
C ASN A 227 -17.59 -7.99 -14.76
N ASN A 228 -16.85 -8.08 -13.64
CA ASN A 228 -17.37 -8.67 -12.42
C ASN A 228 -18.46 -7.78 -11.77
N PHE A 229 -18.34 -6.47 -11.88
CA PHE A 229 -19.36 -5.55 -11.39
C PHE A 229 -20.66 -5.70 -12.19
N LEU A 230 -20.60 -5.63 -13.53
CA LEU A 230 -21.78 -5.77 -14.39
C LEU A 230 -22.51 -7.10 -14.15
N LYS A 231 -21.80 -8.21 -14.04
CA LYS A 231 -22.39 -9.53 -13.71
C LYS A 231 -23.12 -9.61 -12.37
N ASN A 232 -22.87 -8.68 -11.46
CA ASN A 232 -23.53 -8.63 -10.15
C ASN A 232 -24.61 -7.53 -10.06
N CYS A 233 -24.72 -6.69 -11.11
CA CYS A 233 -25.78 -5.68 -11.22
C CYS A 233 -26.97 -6.17 -12.06
N PHE A 234 -26.68 -7.04 -13.02
CA PHE A 234 -27.63 -7.61 -13.98
C PHE A 234 -27.54 -9.14 -13.97
#